data_3f6e51c2c65361bb02cec07c173ea140
#
_entry.id   3f6e51c2c65361bb02cec07c173ea140
#
_cell.length_a   1.000
_cell.length_b   1.000
_cell.length_c   1.000
_cell.angle_alpha   90.00
_cell.angle_beta   90.00
_cell.angle_gamma   90.00
#
_symmetry.space_group_name_H-M   'P 1'
#
loop_
_entity.id
_entity.type
_entity.pdbx_description
1 polymer ?
#
loop_
_entity_poly.entity_id
_entity_poly.type
_entity_poly.pdbx_seq_one_letter_code
_entity_poly.pdbx_strand_id
1 'polypeptide(L)'
;MDDWDAAVDWDDADLGESAAVLYSGGCDSTLAACRMAERFSTVHLVTFTRFGFLETDNPSLHIERMRQRYPDTTFHFHKIPYGRFYEAVEGHQKLRNLWRFGSMTSVPCGSCKVAMHWRAVVFCLENDVKVVADGAIKGNDHFAEQNPRILMPELQK
;
A
#
# COMPACT_ATOMS: atom_id res chain seq x y z
N MET A 1 20.60 -5.60 13.86
CA MET A 1 20.39 -4.52 12.88
C MET A 1 19.96 -5.23 11.62
N ASP A 2 18.65 -5.49 11.53
CA ASP A 2 18.12 -6.30 10.44
C ASP A 2 18.06 -5.42 9.19
N ASP A 3 18.85 -5.79 8.22
CA ASP A 3 19.19 -5.04 7.02
C ASP A 3 18.07 -5.15 5.97
N TRP A 4 16.91 -4.58 6.29
CA TRP A 4 15.78 -4.49 5.33
C TRP A 4 16.06 -3.49 4.20
N ASP A 5 17.00 -2.58 4.40
CA ASP A 5 17.44 -1.63 3.39
C ASP A 5 18.40 -2.28 2.36
N ALA A 6 18.97 -3.46 2.69
CA ALA A 6 19.82 -4.24 1.79
C ALA A 6 19.04 -5.19 0.85
N ALA A 7 17.73 -5.31 1.00
CA ALA A 7 16.94 -6.29 0.22
C ALA A 7 16.69 -5.85 -1.23
N VAL A 8 16.88 -4.57 -1.56
CA VAL A 8 16.76 -4.04 -2.92
C VAL A 8 17.99 -3.20 -3.21
N ASP A 9 18.83 -3.68 -4.12
CA ASP A 9 19.88 -2.85 -4.71
C ASP A 9 19.22 -1.87 -5.69
N TRP A 10 18.96 -0.67 -5.20
CA TRP A 10 18.28 0.39 -5.94
C TRP A 10 19.09 0.88 -7.15
N ASP A 11 20.38 0.64 -7.14
CA ASP A 11 21.29 1.14 -8.16
C ASP A 11 21.51 0.13 -9.30
N ASP A 12 21.28 -1.18 -9.06
CA ASP A 12 21.53 -2.26 -10.01
C ASP A 12 20.25 -2.90 -10.60
N ALA A 13 19.07 -2.61 -10.05
CA ALA A 13 17.83 -3.18 -10.52
C ALA A 13 17.20 -2.34 -11.64
N ASP A 14 16.81 -3.01 -12.75
CA ASP A 14 15.92 -2.39 -13.75
C ASP A 14 14.52 -2.18 -13.16
N LEU A 15 14.36 -1.07 -12.44
CA LEU A 15 13.12 -0.70 -11.74
C LEU A 15 12.08 -0.05 -12.66
N GLY A 16 12.46 0.24 -13.92
CA GLY A 16 11.60 0.96 -14.87
C GLY A 16 11.45 2.45 -14.51
N GLU A 17 10.54 3.13 -15.19
CA GLU A 17 10.32 4.58 -15.05
C GLU A 17 9.14 4.93 -14.12
N SER A 18 8.42 3.91 -13.62
CA SER A 18 7.19 4.11 -12.86
C SER A 18 7.19 3.38 -11.52
N ALA A 19 6.56 3.99 -10.52
CA ALA A 19 6.31 3.38 -9.21
C ALA A 19 4.84 3.53 -8.80
N ALA A 20 4.32 2.57 -8.05
CA ALA A 20 3.01 2.66 -7.41
C ALA A 20 3.16 2.93 -5.91
N VAL A 21 2.31 3.78 -5.38
CA VAL A 21 2.27 4.11 -3.94
C VAL A 21 0.88 3.81 -3.41
N LEU A 22 0.80 3.03 -2.33
CA LEU A 22 -0.44 2.86 -1.57
C LEU A 22 -0.76 4.18 -0.88
N TYR A 23 -1.66 4.95 -1.48
CA TYR A 23 -1.89 6.34 -1.12
C TYR A 23 -3.21 6.53 -0.38
N SER A 24 -3.12 6.93 0.88
CA SER A 24 -4.29 7.24 1.72
C SER A 24 -4.61 8.74 1.80
N GLY A 25 -3.69 9.60 1.31
CA GLY A 25 -3.77 11.05 1.49
C GLY A 25 -3.25 11.55 2.85
N GLY A 26 -2.78 10.66 3.73
CA GLY A 26 -2.10 11.01 4.98
C GLY A 26 -0.65 11.41 4.78
N CYS A 27 -0.02 11.93 5.85
CA CYS A 27 1.37 12.43 5.81
C CYS A 27 2.37 11.38 5.34
N ASP A 28 2.28 10.14 5.88
CA ASP A 28 3.24 9.08 5.61
C ASP A 28 3.17 8.60 4.15
N SER A 29 1.96 8.39 3.64
CA SER A 29 1.76 8.01 2.23
C SER A 29 2.13 9.15 1.26
N THR A 30 1.96 10.40 1.68
CA THR A 30 2.40 11.57 0.90
C THR A 30 3.92 11.66 0.88
N LEU A 31 4.58 11.41 2.01
CA LEU A 31 6.05 11.34 2.08
C LEU A 31 6.59 10.21 1.19
N ALA A 32 5.97 9.02 1.24
CA ALA A 32 6.34 7.92 0.36
C ALA A 32 6.21 8.31 -1.12
N ALA A 33 5.12 8.98 -1.50
CA ALA A 33 4.92 9.48 -2.87
C ALA A 33 5.99 10.50 -3.29
N CYS A 34 6.37 11.41 -2.39
CA CYS A 34 7.46 12.36 -2.65
C CYS A 34 8.81 11.66 -2.86
N ARG A 35 9.12 10.63 -2.05
CA ARG A 35 10.34 9.83 -2.21
C ARG A 35 10.38 9.08 -3.56
N MET A 36 9.23 8.57 -4.00
CA MET A 36 9.15 7.94 -5.33
C MET A 36 9.30 8.98 -6.45
N ALA A 37 8.76 10.18 -6.30
CA ALA A 37 8.91 11.26 -7.27
C ALA A 37 10.36 11.77 -7.43
N GLU A 38 11.23 11.54 -6.44
CA GLU A 38 12.67 11.85 -6.55
C GLU A 38 13.43 10.86 -7.47
N ARG A 39 12.83 9.71 -7.81
CA ARG A 39 13.49 8.61 -8.55
C ARG A 39 12.77 8.19 -9.82
N PHE A 40 11.45 8.39 -9.89
CA PHE A 40 10.60 7.92 -10.98
C PHE A 40 9.93 9.07 -11.71
N SER A 41 9.89 9.00 -13.04
CA SER A 41 9.20 9.98 -13.86
C SER A 41 7.67 9.86 -13.78
N THR A 42 7.16 8.70 -13.37
CA THR A 42 5.73 8.45 -13.21
C THR A 42 5.43 7.81 -11.86
N VAL A 43 4.50 8.40 -11.11
CA VAL A 43 4.05 7.88 -9.81
C VAL A 43 2.55 7.64 -9.83
N HIS A 44 2.15 6.38 -9.66
CA HIS A 44 0.77 5.94 -9.55
C HIS A 44 0.33 5.98 -8.08
N LEU A 45 -0.55 6.91 -7.73
CA LEU A 45 -1.12 7.04 -6.40
C LEU A 45 -2.38 6.17 -6.31
N VAL A 46 -2.29 5.04 -5.62
CA VAL A 46 -3.36 4.03 -5.57
C VAL A 46 -4.08 4.10 -4.24
N THR A 47 -5.34 4.51 -4.27
CA THR A 47 -6.26 4.49 -3.11
C THR A 47 -7.26 3.37 -3.27
N PHE A 48 -7.37 2.55 -2.23
CA PHE A 48 -8.29 1.42 -2.22
C PHE A 48 -9.63 1.79 -1.61
N THR A 49 -10.71 1.40 -2.29
CA THR A 49 -12.09 1.66 -1.83
C THR A 49 -12.82 0.36 -1.57
N ARG A 50 -13.65 0.35 -0.52
CA ARG A 50 -14.56 -0.74 -0.19
C ARG A 50 -15.88 -0.17 0.31
N PHE A 51 -16.98 -0.82 -0.01
CA PHE A 51 -18.31 -0.44 0.49
C PHE A 51 -18.30 -0.35 2.04
N GLY A 52 -18.82 0.75 2.58
CA GLY A 52 -18.87 1.01 4.02
C GLY A 52 -17.65 1.70 4.61
N PHE A 53 -16.57 1.96 3.84
CA PHE A 53 -15.50 2.84 4.25
C PHE A 53 -15.85 4.28 3.84
N LEU A 54 -15.80 5.19 4.82
CA LEU A 54 -15.91 6.62 4.56
C LEU A 54 -14.73 7.04 3.69
N GLU A 55 -15.02 7.72 2.59
CA GLU A 55 -13.97 8.38 1.81
C GLU A 55 -13.35 9.45 2.73
N THR A 56 -12.10 9.22 3.11
CA THR A 56 -11.35 10.24 3.85
C THR A 56 -11.02 11.39 2.92
N ASP A 57 -11.22 12.58 3.44
CA ASP A 57 -11.23 13.84 2.72
C ASP A 57 -9.94 14.14 1.96
N ASN A 58 -10.13 14.50 0.72
CA ASN A 58 -9.33 15.38 -0.11
C ASN A 58 -7.86 15.02 -0.36
N PRO A 59 -7.57 13.85 -0.94
CA PRO A 59 -6.23 13.57 -1.46
C PRO A 59 -5.81 14.58 -2.55
N SER A 60 -6.76 15.29 -3.16
CA SER A 60 -6.52 16.21 -4.27
C SER A 60 -5.61 17.39 -3.91
N LEU A 61 -5.74 17.96 -2.71
CA LEU A 61 -4.89 19.10 -2.30
C LEU A 61 -3.42 18.71 -2.18
N HIS A 62 -3.12 17.54 -1.61
CA HIS A 62 -1.75 17.07 -1.49
C HIS A 62 -1.17 16.67 -2.85
N ILE A 63 -1.99 16.10 -3.72
CA ILE A 63 -1.59 15.74 -5.09
C ILE A 63 -1.20 17.01 -5.86
N GLU A 64 -1.98 18.06 -5.76
CA GLU A 64 -1.67 19.33 -6.43
C GLU A 64 -0.37 19.95 -5.92
N ARG A 65 -0.13 19.93 -4.60
CA ARG A 65 1.13 20.38 -4.01
C ARG A 65 2.32 19.52 -4.48
N MET A 66 2.15 18.22 -4.61
CA MET A 66 3.20 17.34 -5.13
C MET A 66 3.51 17.65 -6.61
N ARG A 67 2.49 17.88 -7.45
CA ARG A 67 2.68 18.31 -8.85
C ARG A 67 3.45 19.60 -8.97
N GLN A 68 3.16 20.59 -8.12
CA GLN A 68 3.88 21.86 -8.11
C GLN A 68 5.35 21.69 -7.67
N ARG A 69 5.62 20.78 -6.72
CA ARG A 69 6.97 20.54 -6.20
C ARG A 69 7.83 19.69 -7.13
N TYR A 70 7.22 18.75 -7.83
CA TYR A 70 7.89 17.81 -8.74
C TYR A 70 7.33 17.95 -10.16
N PRO A 71 7.66 19.05 -10.87
CA PRO A 71 7.08 19.35 -12.18
C PRO A 71 7.47 18.33 -13.26
N ASP A 72 8.61 17.64 -13.07
CA ASP A 72 9.11 16.62 -14.01
C ASP A 72 8.50 15.23 -13.75
N THR A 73 7.69 15.08 -12.68
CA THR A 73 7.04 13.82 -12.35
C THR A 73 5.55 13.86 -12.66
N THR A 74 5.07 12.86 -13.38
CA THR A 74 3.65 12.68 -13.65
C THR A 74 2.97 11.89 -12.55
N PHE A 75 1.97 12.48 -11.89
CA PHE A 75 1.17 11.81 -10.85
C PHE A 75 -0.18 11.37 -11.40
N HIS A 76 -0.42 10.05 -11.41
CA HIS A 76 -1.70 9.43 -11.75
C HIS A 76 -2.42 8.98 -10.50
N PHE A 77 -3.63 9.48 -10.27
CA PHE A 77 -4.44 9.09 -9.11
C PHE A 77 -5.47 8.03 -9.50
N HIS A 78 -5.46 6.90 -8.79
CA HIS A 78 -6.35 5.77 -9.03
C HIS A 78 -7.17 5.45 -7.78
N LYS A 79 -8.49 5.33 -7.95
CA LYS A 79 -9.39 4.75 -6.94
C LYS A 79 -9.75 3.34 -7.38
N ILE A 80 -9.32 2.33 -6.62
CA ILE A 80 -9.45 0.92 -7.00
C ILE A 80 -10.29 0.16 -5.98
N PRO A 81 -11.39 -0.49 -6.38
CA PRO A 81 -12.15 -1.34 -5.47
C PRO A 81 -11.35 -2.63 -5.16
N TYR A 82 -11.27 -2.98 -3.87
CA TYR A 82 -10.59 -4.20 -3.43
C TYR A 82 -11.52 -5.18 -2.68
N GLY A 83 -12.82 -4.93 -2.65
CA GLY A 83 -13.79 -5.73 -1.90
C GLY A 83 -13.72 -7.22 -2.19
N ARG A 84 -13.58 -7.63 -3.46
CA ARG A 84 -13.43 -9.05 -3.86
C ARG A 84 -12.15 -9.68 -3.32
N PHE A 85 -11.04 -8.95 -3.30
CA PHE A 85 -9.78 -9.41 -2.72
C PHE A 85 -9.88 -9.58 -1.21
N TYR A 86 -10.54 -8.64 -0.55
CA TYR A 86 -10.82 -8.75 0.87
C TYR A 86 -11.70 -9.98 1.20
N GLU A 87 -12.76 -10.21 0.42
CA GLU A 87 -13.60 -11.39 0.57
C GLU A 87 -12.82 -12.69 0.33
N ALA A 88 -11.89 -12.71 -0.62
CA ALA A 88 -11.03 -13.87 -0.88
C ALA A 88 -10.05 -14.13 0.27
N VAL A 89 -9.46 -13.08 0.85
CA VAL A 89 -8.54 -13.19 2.01
C VAL A 89 -9.29 -13.60 3.27
N GLU A 90 -10.43 -12.97 3.55
CA GLU A 90 -11.22 -13.24 4.75
C GLU A 90 -12.01 -14.57 4.64
N GLY A 91 -12.43 -14.89 3.43
CA GLY A 91 -13.04 -16.15 3.03
C GLY A 91 -14.20 -16.64 3.90
N HIS A 92 -14.45 -17.94 3.86
CA HIS A 92 -15.44 -18.64 4.69
C HIS A 92 -15.07 -18.69 6.19
N GLN A 93 -14.00 -18.01 6.59
CA GLN A 93 -13.46 -18.07 7.94
C GLN A 93 -14.01 -17.00 8.89
N LYS A 94 -14.83 -16.06 8.38
CA LYS A 94 -15.40 -14.97 9.21
C LYS A 94 -16.04 -15.47 10.51
N LEU A 95 -16.96 -16.42 10.39
CA LEU A 95 -17.64 -17.00 11.54
C LEU A 95 -16.69 -17.81 12.44
N ARG A 96 -15.78 -18.59 11.83
CA ARG A 96 -14.80 -19.38 12.56
C ARG A 96 -13.80 -18.49 13.30
N ASN A 97 -13.35 -17.41 12.68
CA ASN A 97 -12.43 -16.46 13.29
C ASN A 97 -13.10 -15.67 14.40
N LEU A 98 -14.35 -15.26 14.22
CA LEU A 98 -15.15 -14.60 15.26
C LEU A 98 -15.34 -15.53 16.48
N TRP A 99 -15.60 -16.82 16.25
CA TRP A 99 -15.74 -17.82 17.31
C TRP A 99 -14.43 -18.13 18.04
N ARG A 100 -13.31 -18.13 17.31
CA ARG A 100 -11.99 -18.54 17.85
C ARG A 100 -11.21 -17.40 18.48
N PHE A 101 -11.34 -16.19 17.98
CA PHE A 101 -10.55 -15.02 18.37
C PHE A 101 -11.39 -13.86 18.90
N GLY A 102 -12.72 -14.02 18.94
CA GLY A 102 -13.64 -12.95 19.32
C GLY A 102 -13.62 -11.78 18.32
N SER A 103 -14.11 -10.64 18.76
CA SER A 103 -14.11 -9.39 17.97
C SER A 103 -12.76 -8.66 18.01
N MET A 104 -11.64 -9.39 18.00
CA MET A 104 -10.32 -8.75 17.94
C MET A 104 -10.20 -7.92 16.66
N THR A 105 -10.11 -6.61 16.82
CA THR A 105 -10.06 -5.62 15.73
C THR A 105 -8.80 -5.75 14.86
N SER A 106 -7.75 -6.38 15.37
CA SER A 106 -6.48 -6.58 14.64
C SER A 106 -6.57 -7.57 13.48
N VAL A 107 -7.42 -8.60 13.57
CA VAL A 107 -7.55 -9.60 12.49
C VAL A 107 -8.19 -9.00 11.22
N PRO A 108 -9.31 -8.24 11.30
CA PRO A 108 -9.86 -7.57 10.13
C PRO A 108 -8.91 -6.54 9.50
N CYS A 109 -8.11 -5.83 10.30
CA CYS A 109 -7.12 -4.86 9.80
C CYS A 109 -5.99 -5.55 9.02
N GLY A 110 -5.46 -6.66 9.53
CA GLY A 110 -4.45 -7.47 8.85
C GLY A 110 -4.96 -8.01 7.51
N SER A 111 -6.15 -8.63 7.49
CA SER A 111 -6.79 -9.12 6.27
C SER A 111 -7.02 -8.00 5.25
N CYS A 112 -7.40 -6.81 5.71
CA CYS A 112 -7.59 -5.61 4.90
C CYS A 112 -6.27 -5.20 4.23
N LYS A 113 -5.18 -5.15 5.00
CA LYS A 113 -3.85 -4.79 4.51
C LYS A 113 -3.35 -5.80 3.46
N VAL A 114 -3.46 -7.09 3.74
CA VAL A 114 -3.09 -8.16 2.79
C VAL A 114 -3.90 -8.06 1.50
N ALA A 115 -5.21 -7.85 1.58
CA ALA A 115 -6.07 -7.70 0.40
C ALA A 115 -5.71 -6.46 -0.44
N MET A 116 -5.36 -5.33 0.21
CA MET A 116 -4.89 -4.13 -0.49
C MET A 116 -3.55 -4.36 -1.19
N HIS A 117 -2.59 -5.01 -0.53
CA HIS A 117 -1.30 -5.33 -1.15
C HIS A 117 -1.47 -6.31 -2.31
N TRP A 118 -2.28 -7.34 -2.15
CA TRP A 118 -2.60 -8.26 -3.25
C TRP A 118 -3.17 -7.51 -4.46
N ARG A 119 -4.16 -6.65 -4.24
CA ARG A 119 -4.72 -5.84 -5.34
C ARG A 119 -3.71 -4.84 -5.92
N ALA A 120 -2.78 -4.32 -5.10
CA ALA A 120 -1.68 -3.48 -5.58
C ALA A 120 -0.74 -4.26 -6.52
N VAL A 121 -0.37 -5.48 -6.16
CA VAL A 121 0.46 -6.35 -7.02
C VAL A 121 -0.24 -6.60 -8.37
N VAL A 122 -1.54 -6.93 -8.35
CA VAL A 122 -2.30 -7.10 -9.59
C VAL A 122 -2.33 -5.83 -10.42
N PHE A 123 -2.54 -4.66 -9.79
CA PHE A 123 -2.47 -3.36 -10.47
C PHE A 123 -1.10 -3.13 -11.13
N CYS A 124 -0.03 -3.45 -10.42
CA CYS A 124 1.33 -3.30 -10.93
C CYS A 124 1.61 -4.21 -12.12
N LEU A 125 1.15 -5.46 -12.08
CA LEU A 125 1.25 -6.38 -13.22
C LEU A 125 0.43 -5.92 -14.43
N GLU A 126 -0.76 -5.34 -14.20
CA GLU A 126 -1.63 -4.79 -15.26
C GLU A 126 -1.03 -3.54 -15.94
N ASN A 127 -0.16 -2.80 -15.25
CA ASN A 127 0.38 -1.51 -15.70
C ASN A 127 1.92 -1.52 -15.93
N ASP A 128 2.54 -2.70 -15.88
CA ASP A 128 4.00 -2.87 -16.00
C ASP A 128 4.81 -2.02 -15.01
N VAL A 129 4.32 -1.93 -13.77
CA VAL A 129 4.98 -1.22 -12.67
C VAL A 129 5.73 -2.23 -11.82
N LYS A 130 7.03 -2.02 -11.63
CA LYS A 130 7.90 -2.96 -10.91
C LYS A 130 8.09 -2.61 -9.43
N VAL A 131 7.74 -1.39 -9.03
CA VAL A 131 7.98 -0.87 -7.68
C VAL A 131 6.68 -0.49 -6.98
N VAL A 132 6.50 -0.99 -5.76
CA VAL A 132 5.39 -0.61 -4.87
C VAL A 132 5.95 -0.02 -3.58
N ALA A 133 5.48 1.15 -3.21
CA ALA A 133 5.79 1.80 -1.95
C ALA A 133 4.56 1.89 -1.04
N ASP A 134 4.79 1.77 0.25
CA ASP A 134 3.79 1.95 1.30
C ASP A 134 4.30 3.00 2.30
N GLY A 135 3.40 3.75 2.91
CA GLY A 135 3.68 4.70 3.99
C GLY A 135 3.86 4.02 5.37
N ALA A 136 4.13 2.72 5.43
CA ALA A 136 4.39 2.04 6.70
C ALA A 136 5.71 2.50 7.32
N ILE A 137 5.70 2.78 8.63
CA ILE A 137 6.86 3.30 9.37
C ILE A 137 7.58 2.13 10.04
N LYS A 138 8.91 2.05 9.81
CA LYS A 138 9.79 1.08 10.49
C LYS A 138 9.77 1.33 12.01
N GLY A 139 9.58 0.28 12.80
CA GLY A 139 9.59 0.36 14.26
C GLY A 139 8.23 0.67 14.90
N ASN A 140 7.16 0.70 14.14
CA ASN A 140 5.80 0.81 14.68
C ASN A 140 5.26 -0.58 15.10
N ASP A 141 6.03 -1.25 15.98
CA ASP A 141 5.74 -2.63 16.43
C ASP A 141 4.43 -2.76 17.23
N HIS A 142 3.83 -1.63 17.61
CA HIS A 142 2.56 -1.60 18.34
C HIS A 142 1.35 -1.91 17.45
N PHE A 143 1.49 -1.78 16.14
CA PHE A 143 0.43 -2.09 15.18
C PHE A 143 0.83 -3.30 14.33
N ALA A 144 0.20 -4.45 14.59
CA ALA A 144 0.49 -5.70 13.90
C ALA A 144 0.39 -5.58 12.36
N GLU A 145 -0.53 -4.75 11.87
CA GLU A 145 -0.73 -4.47 10.45
C GLU A 145 0.36 -3.61 9.80
N GLN A 146 1.25 -3.02 10.60
CA GLN A 146 2.39 -2.22 10.11
C GLN A 146 3.73 -2.92 10.38
N ASN A 147 3.71 -4.09 11.04
CA ASN A 147 4.92 -4.81 11.35
C ASN A 147 5.31 -5.74 10.18
N PRO A 148 6.45 -5.49 9.51
CA PRO A 148 6.92 -6.31 8.40
C PRO A 148 7.10 -7.78 8.77
N ARG A 149 7.47 -8.07 10.04
CA ARG A 149 7.65 -9.46 10.54
C ARG A 149 6.35 -10.25 10.56
N ILE A 150 5.21 -9.57 10.63
CA ILE A 150 3.88 -10.19 10.62
C ILE A 150 3.34 -10.29 9.20
N LEU A 151 3.54 -9.24 8.38
CA LEU A 151 3.00 -9.17 7.02
C LEU A 151 3.77 -10.00 6.00
N MET A 152 5.11 -10.01 6.08
CA MET A 152 5.94 -10.67 5.08
C MET A 152 5.76 -12.19 5.00
N PRO A 153 5.64 -12.95 6.11
CA PRO A 153 5.38 -14.39 6.03
C PRO A 153 4.04 -14.77 5.38
N GLU A 154 3.06 -13.88 5.46
CA GLU A 154 1.73 -14.10 4.84
C GLU A 154 1.73 -13.77 3.35
N LEU A 155 2.60 -12.87 2.89
CA LEU A 155 2.74 -12.51 1.49
C LEU A 155 3.64 -13.47 0.71
N GLN A 156 4.46 -14.28 1.40
CA GLN A 156 5.37 -15.26 0.79
C GLN A 156 4.74 -16.67 0.63
N LYS A 157 3.55 -16.89 1.13
CA LYS A 157 2.77 -18.13 0.98
C LYS A 157 1.83 -18.05 -0.22
#